data_fad721d6add39b3814c90942ea5bb454
#
_entry.id   fad721d6add39b3814c90942ea5bb454
#
_cell.length_a   1.000
_cell.length_b   1.000
_cell.length_c   1.000
_cell.angle_alpha   90.00
_cell.angle_beta   90.00
_cell.angle_gamma   90.00
#
_symmetry.space_group_name_H-M   'P 1'
#
loop_
_entity.id
_entity.type
_entity.pdbx_description
1 polymer ?
#
loop_
_entity_poly.entity_id
_entity_poly.type
_entity_poly.pdbx_seq_one_letter_code
_entity_poly.pdbx_strand_id
1 'polypeptide(L)'
;MKKSIIIFGTAFLIMALSTAKLSAQANYKTGVGIRGGGYENGLTIKHFTNSSTAIEGILGFRPGVIIVTGLYEKHAVAFSERSLNWYYGAGAHIGSIDGGRYYRGYGKDRFYDNDELLIGFDGILGLEWKIPEIPIALSFDLHPRLECARGPYLGIEPAASLRFTF
;
A
#
# COMPACT_ATOMS: atom_id res chain seq x y z
N MET A 1 -6.82 -12.34 -26.01
CA MET A 1 -6.45 -12.06 -24.62
C MET A 1 -5.35 -10.96 -24.45
N LYS A 2 -4.27 -10.94 -25.26
CA LYS A 2 -3.21 -9.89 -25.13
C LYS A 2 -3.71 -8.46 -25.42
N LYS A 3 -4.66 -8.26 -26.35
CA LYS A 3 -5.18 -6.93 -26.69
C LYS A 3 -6.07 -6.31 -25.61
N SER A 4 -6.81 -7.14 -24.84
CA SER A 4 -7.66 -6.65 -23.76
C SER A 4 -6.85 -6.15 -22.55
N ILE A 5 -5.70 -6.74 -22.25
CA ILE A 5 -4.81 -6.33 -21.18
C ILE A 5 -4.18 -4.96 -21.49
N ILE A 6 -3.84 -4.71 -22.74
CA ILE A 6 -3.28 -3.42 -23.17
C ILE A 6 -4.32 -2.30 -23.08
N ILE A 7 -5.59 -2.58 -23.44
CA ILE A 7 -6.68 -1.59 -23.36
C ILE A 7 -6.99 -1.24 -21.91
N PHE A 8 -6.99 -2.21 -20.98
CA PHE A 8 -7.16 -1.95 -19.55
C PHE A 8 -5.99 -1.18 -18.94
N GLY A 9 -4.76 -1.49 -19.36
CA GLY A 9 -3.56 -0.78 -18.91
C GLY A 9 -3.53 0.69 -19.39
N THR A 10 -3.93 0.96 -20.63
CA THR A 10 -3.99 2.32 -21.17
C THR A 10 -5.16 3.12 -20.58
N ALA A 11 -6.32 2.52 -20.35
CA ALA A 11 -7.44 3.18 -19.68
C ALA A 11 -7.10 3.56 -18.24
N PHE A 12 -6.39 2.70 -17.50
CA PHE A 12 -5.90 3.00 -16.17
C PHE A 12 -4.86 4.13 -16.16
N LEU A 13 -3.96 4.16 -17.13
CA LEU A 13 -2.95 5.20 -17.27
C LEU A 13 -3.56 6.57 -17.62
N ILE A 14 -4.61 6.60 -18.44
CA ILE A 14 -5.32 7.82 -18.83
C ILE A 14 -6.13 8.37 -17.66
N MET A 15 -6.72 7.52 -16.83
CA MET A 15 -7.44 7.92 -15.61
C MET A 15 -6.50 8.51 -14.55
N ALA A 16 -5.25 8.06 -14.49
CA ALA A 16 -4.21 8.62 -13.62
C ALA A 16 -3.71 10.00 -14.07
N LEU A 17 -3.89 10.37 -15.34
CA LEU A 17 -3.45 11.64 -15.90
C LEU A 17 -4.52 12.76 -15.84
N SER A 18 -5.76 12.45 -15.51
CA SER A 18 -6.81 13.46 -15.27
C SER A 18 -6.60 14.09 -13.90
N THR A 19 -5.56 14.90 -13.76
CA THR A 19 -5.33 15.72 -12.57
C THR A 19 -6.34 16.87 -12.54
N ALA A 20 -7.57 16.58 -12.15
CA ALA A 20 -8.43 17.61 -11.60
C ALA A 20 -7.67 18.19 -10.40
N LYS A 21 -7.46 19.50 -10.37
CA LYS A 21 -6.90 20.23 -9.22
C LYS A 21 -7.92 20.22 -8.06
N LEU A 22 -8.29 19.05 -7.56
CA LEU A 22 -8.91 18.94 -6.26
C LEU A 22 -7.75 18.99 -5.24
N SER A 23 -7.61 20.11 -4.58
CA SER A 23 -6.68 20.23 -3.46
C SER A 23 -7.11 19.24 -2.39
N ALA A 24 -6.47 18.10 -2.34
CA ALA A 24 -6.53 17.25 -1.18
C ALA A 24 -5.97 18.08 -0.03
N GLN A 25 -6.75 18.31 0.99
CA GLN A 25 -6.30 18.94 2.20
C GLN A 25 -6.09 17.81 3.19
N ALA A 26 -4.82 17.48 3.47
CA ALA A 26 -4.52 16.56 4.53
C ALA A 26 -5.16 17.09 5.83
N ASN A 27 -6.11 16.35 6.36
CA ASN A 27 -6.83 16.73 7.58
C ASN A 27 -6.02 16.40 8.85
N TYR A 28 -4.78 15.93 8.70
CA TYR A 28 -3.83 15.62 9.77
C TYR A 28 -2.40 15.61 9.20
N LYS A 29 -1.41 15.67 10.08
CA LYS A 29 -0.01 15.67 9.66
C LYS A 29 0.65 14.30 9.76
N THR A 30 0.40 13.59 10.85
CA THR A 30 0.98 12.27 11.11
C THR A 30 -0.09 11.32 11.62
N GLY A 31 -0.08 10.09 11.15
CA GLY A 31 -0.92 9.01 11.64
C GLY A 31 -0.06 7.80 12.00
N VAL A 32 -0.30 7.20 13.15
CA VAL A 32 0.36 5.97 13.61
C VAL A 32 -0.71 4.95 13.96
N GLY A 33 -0.53 3.70 13.56
CA GLY A 33 -1.55 2.71 13.81
C GLY A 33 -1.17 1.30 13.41
N ILE A 34 -2.21 0.51 13.23
CA ILE A 34 -2.12 -0.90 12.85
C ILE A 34 -2.61 -1.10 11.43
N ARG A 35 -2.04 -2.08 10.77
CA ARG A 35 -2.42 -2.54 9.44
C ARG A 35 -2.69 -4.04 9.48
N GLY A 36 -3.77 -4.46 8.83
CA GLY A 36 -4.12 -5.86 8.61
C GLY A 36 -4.36 -6.10 7.13
N GLY A 37 -3.72 -7.11 6.58
CA GLY A 37 -3.82 -7.47 5.16
C GLY A 37 -3.37 -8.90 4.91
N GLY A 38 -3.30 -9.26 3.64
CA GLY A 38 -2.90 -10.61 3.25
C GLY A 38 -1.47 -10.96 3.68
N TYR A 39 -0.52 -10.06 3.43
CA TYR A 39 0.90 -10.30 3.69
C TYR A 39 1.49 -9.44 4.80
N GLU A 40 1.01 -8.24 5.00
CA GLU A 40 1.51 -7.30 6.00
C GLU A 40 0.49 -7.05 7.09
N ASN A 41 0.65 -7.79 8.20
CA ASN A 41 -0.05 -7.47 9.44
C ASN A 41 0.96 -6.81 10.37
N GLY A 42 0.69 -5.60 10.86
CA GLY A 42 1.67 -4.94 11.71
C GLY A 42 1.38 -3.48 11.98
N LEU A 43 2.45 -2.69 11.99
CA LEU A 43 2.39 -1.27 12.33
C LEU A 43 2.54 -0.42 11.08
N THR A 44 1.86 0.72 11.08
CA THR A 44 1.98 1.72 10.01
C THR A 44 2.18 3.11 10.60
N ILE A 45 3.04 3.90 9.94
CA ILE A 45 3.20 5.33 10.17
C ILE A 45 3.07 6.06 8.85
N LYS A 46 2.16 7.02 8.77
CA LYS A 46 1.96 7.87 7.58
C LYS A 46 2.20 9.32 7.96
N HIS A 47 3.02 10.02 7.19
CA HIS A 47 3.35 11.42 7.40
C HIS A 47 3.12 12.22 6.13
N PHE A 48 2.27 13.25 6.20
CA PHE A 48 2.03 14.17 5.11
C PHE A 48 3.14 15.21 5.02
N THR A 49 3.87 15.20 3.93
CA THR A 49 4.92 16.21 3.62
C THR A 49 4.32 17.50 3.10
N ASN A 50 3.13 17.43 2.50
CA ASN A 50 2.30 18.55 2.10
C ASN A 50 0.82 18.12 2.05
N SER A 51 -0.08 19.00 1.64
CA SER A 51 -1.54 18.74 1.66
C SER A 51 -2.00 17.54 0.84
N SER A 52 -1.20 17.06 -0.10
CA SER A 52 -1.60 15.99 -1.03
C SER A 52 -0.55 14.87 -1.18
N THR A 53 0.52 14.92 -0.43
CA THR A 53 1.61 13.95 -0.55
C THR A 53 1.98 13.41 0.81
N ALA A 54 2.04 12.09 0.94
CA ALA A 54 2.47 11.42 2.15
C ALA A 54 3.61 10.44 1.91
N ILE A 55 4.35 10.16 2.96
CA ILE A 55 5.28 9.04 3.07
C ILE A 55 4.68 8.08 4.10
N GLU A 56 4.56 6.81 3.76
CA GLU A 56 4.11 5.76 4.67
C GLU A 56 5.23 4.74 4.88
N GLY A 57 5.46 4.38 6.14
CA GLY A 57 6.30 3.27 6.54
C GLY A 57 5.42 2.18 7.13
N ILE A 58 5.62 0.94 6.70
CA ILE A 58 4.90 -0.23 7.20
C ILE A 58 5.91 -1.22 7.74
N LEU A 59 5.68 -1.71 8.95
CA LEU A 59 6.42 -2.82 9.55
C LEU A 59 5.48 -4.01 9.67
N GLY A 60 5.64 -4.96 8.76
CA GLY A 60 4.80 -6.13 8.63
C GLY A 60 5.41 -7.37 9.28
N PHE A 61 4.55 -8.16 9.94
CA PHE A 61 4.92 -9.38 10.62
C PHE A 61 4.03 -10.55 10.19
N ARG A 62 4.66 -11.69 10.01
CA ARG A 62 4.01 -13.00 9.85
C ARG A 62 4.89 -14.05 10.51
N PRO A 63 4.36 -15.25 10.84
CA PRO A 63 5.21 -16.32 11.34
C PRO A 63 6.37 -16.61 10.38
N GLY A 64 7.61 -16.33 10.82
CA GLY A 64 8.82 -16.49 10.04
C GLY A 64 9.05 -15.46 8.93
N VAL A 65 8.34 -14.33 8.93
CA VAL A 65 8.54 -13.24 7.95
C VAL A 65 8.47 -11.90 8.66
N ILE A 66 9.47 -11.06 8.39
CA ILE A 66 9.49 -9.65 8.78
C ILE A 66 9.76 -8.82 7.54
N ILE A 67 8.93 -7.81 7.29
CA ILE A 67 9.04 -6.92 6.12
C ILE A 67 8.93 -5.48 6.57
N VAL A 68 9.78 -4.61 6.02
CA VAL A 68 9.67 -3.16 6.11
C VAL A 68 9.39 -2.61 4.72
N THR A 69 8.30 -1.88 4.58
CA THR A 69 7.87 -1.25 3.33
C THR A 69 7.86 0.27 3.48
N GLY A 70 8.41 0.98 2.50
CA GLY A 70 8.34 2.42 2.39
C GLY A 70 7.56 2.83 1.14
N LEU A 71 6.57 3.70 1.28
CA LEU A 71 5.69 4.15 0.20
C LEU A 71 5.70 5.68 0.08
N TYR A 72 5.67 6.16 -1.14
CA TYR A 72 5.40 7.55 -1.49
C TYR A 72 4.02 7.64 -2.12
N GLU A 73 3.13 8.45 -1.54
CA GLU A 73 1.72 8.47 -1.88
C GLU A 73 1.24 9.85 -2.30
N LYS A 74 0.30 9.86 -3.24
CA LYS A 74 -0.50 11.03 -3.63
C LYS A 74 -1.93 10.83 -3.19
N HIS A 75 -2.49 11.86 -2.56
CA HIS A 75 -3.86 11.89 -2.06
C HIS A 75 -4.69 12.90 -2.84
N ALA A 76 -5.95 12.58 -3.07
CA ALA A 76 -6.95 13.45 -3.66
C ALA A 76 -8.31 13.24 -2.98
N VAL A 77 -9.11 14.30 -2.88
CA VAL A 77 -10.47 14.21 -2.31
C VAL A 77 -11.31 13.23 -3.13
N ALA A 78 -11.97 12.31 -2.46
CA ALA A 78 -12.86 11.35 -3.08
C ALA A 78 -14.31 11.84 -2.99
N PHE A 79 -15.07 11.70 -4.10
CA PHE A 79 -16.50 11.96 -4.16
C PHE A 79 -16.94 13.35 -3.64
N SER A 80 -16.07 14.36 -3.75
CA SER A 80 -16.28 15.73 -3.21
C SER A 80 -16.44 15.80 -1.68
N GLU A 81 -16.12 14.72 -0.96
CA GLU A 81 -16.18 14.66 0.49
C GLU A 81 -14.77 14.90 1.08
N ARG A 82 -14.60 16.00 1.85
CA ARG A 82 -13.29 16.41 2.36
C ARG A 82 -12.68 15.44 3.37
N SER A 83 -13.51 14.68 4.06
CA SER A 83 -13.08 13.67 5.02
C SER A 83 -12.60 12.38 4.36
N LEU A 84 -12.93 12.16 3.08
CA LEU A 84 -12.64 10.98 2.32
C LEU A 84 -11.63 11.30 1.20
N ASN A 85 -10.50 10.63 1.22
CA ASN A 85 -9.48 10.75 0.20
C ASN A 85 -9.23 9.38 -0.43
N TRP A 86 -9.06 9.37 -1.73
CA TRP A 86 -8.38 8.24 -2.33
C TRP A 86 -6.92 8.54 -2.50
N TYR A 87 -6.10 7.50 -2.48
CA TYR A 87 -4.66 7.64 -2.60
C TYR A 87 -4.08 6.54 -3.48
N TYR A 88 -2.98 6.87 -4.09
CA TYR A 88 -2.17 5.94 -4.87
C TYR A 88 -0.71 6.27 -4.68
N GLY A 89 0.13 5.27 -4.84
CA GLY A 89 1.54 5.45 -4.60
C GLY A 89 2.39 4.30 -5.10
N ALA A 90 3.68 4.46 -4.90
CA ALA A 90 4.67 3.45 -5.18
C ALA A 90 5.78 3.49 -4.13
N GLY A 91 6.46 2.37 -3.97
CA GLY A 91 7.54 2.24 -3.02
C GLY A 91 8.35 0.97 -3.20
N ALA A 92 8.99 0.56 -2.12
CA ALA A 92 9.82 -0.63 -2.09
C ALA A 92 9.77 -1.28 -0.71
N HIS A 93 10.05 -2.57 -0.67
CA HIS A 93 10.18 -3.32 0.57
C HIS A 93 11.50 -4.06 0.66
N ILE A 94 11.88 -4.32 1.89
CA ILE A 94 12.96 -5.23 2.26
C ILE A 94 12.50 -6.06 3.46
N GLY A 95 12.83 -7.34 3.47
CA GLY A 95 12.43 -8.23 4.55
C GLY A 95 13.25 -9.50 4.60
N SER A 96 12.88 -10.36 5.53
CA SER A 96 13.48 -11.69 5.69
C SER A 96 12.38 -12.72 5.83
N ILE A 97 12.60 -13.88 5.25
CA ILE A 97 11.75 -15.07 5.41
C ILE A 97 12.59 -16.23 5.88
N ASP A 98 12.16 -16.89 6.96
CA ASP A 98 12.78 -18.12 7.46
C ASP A 98 12.54 -19.28 6.50
N GLY A 99 13.51 -20.16 6.32
CA GLY A 99 13.40 -21.37 5.52
C GLY A 99 12.26 -22.29 5.99
N GLY A 100 11.72 -23.07 5.06
CA GLY A 100 10.58 -23.93 5.30
C GLY A 100 9.22 -23.20 5.33
N ARG A 101 9.14 -21.98 4.80
CA ARG A 101 7.92 -21.15 4.78
C ARG A 101 7.37 -20.96 3.38
N TYR A 102 6.05 -20.83 3.32
CA TYR A 102 5.34 -20.47 2.10
C TYR A 102 5.07 -18.96 2.07
N TYR A 103 5.45 -18.34 0.97
CA TYR A 103 5.04 -16.98 0.66
C TYR A 103 3.90 -17.04 -0.35
N ARG A 104 2.71 -16.69 0.12
CA ARG A 104 1.48 -16.78 -0.67
C ARG A 104 1.23 -15.48 -1.41
N GLY A 105 1.19 -15.53 -2.76
CA GLY A 105 0.67 -14.46 -3.58
C GLY A 105 -0.55 -14.93 -4.38
N TYR A 106 -1.25 -14.01 -5.00
CA TYR A 106 -2.32 -14.33 -5.91
C TYR A 106 -1.75 -15.11 -7.12
N GLY A 107 -1.96 -16.45 -7.13
CA GLY A 107 -1.67 -17.30 -8.29
C GLY A 107 -0.58 -18.33 -8.14
N LYS A 108 0.41 -18.19 -7.29
CA LYS A 108 1.41 -19.24 -7.00
C LYS A 108 2.02 -19.06 -5.63
N ASP A 109 1.98 -20.13 -4.83
CA ASP A 109 2.72 -20.20 -3.58
C ASP A 109 4.21 -20.41 -3.90
N ARG A 110 5.09 -19.68 -3.21
CA ARG A 110 6.53 -19.93 -3.22
C ARG A 110 6.95 -20.56 -1.90
N PHE A 111 7.71 -21.63 -2.00
CA PHE A 111 8.36 -22.27 -0.87
C PHE A 111 9.83 -21.82 -0.82
N TYR A 112 10.29 -21.41 0.35
CA TYR A 112 11.65 -21.01 0.62
C TYR A 112 12.31 -22.10 1.45
N ASP A 113 13.31 -22.78 0.90
CA ASP A 113 14.00 -23.89 1.57
C ASP A 113 15.00 -23.40 2.62
N ASN A 114 15.55 -22.20 2.44
CA ASN A 114 16.51 -21.56 3.32
C ASN A 114 16.02 -20.16 3.70
N ASP A 115 16.67 -19.59 4.74
CA ASP A 115 16.45 -18.19 5.11
C ASP A 115 16.86 -17.28 3.95
N GLU A 116 15.98 -16.39 3.56
CA GLU A 116 16.20 -15.52 2.41
C GLU A 116 15.81 -14.08 2.65
N LEU A 117 16.50 -13.20 1.92
CA LEU A 117 16.15 -11.80 1.82
C LEU A 117 14.99 -11.62 0.84
N LEU A 118 13.97 -10.93 1.26
CA LEU A 118 12.89 -10.42 0.41
C LEU A 118 13.22 -8.98 0.02
N ILE A 119 13.12 -8.67 -1.26
CA ILE A 119 13.33 -7.31 -1.77
C ILE A 119 12.49 -7.10 -3.03
N GLY A 120 11.83 -5.95 -3.13
CA GLY A 120 11.00 -5.68 -4.28
C GLY A 120 10.37 -4.30 -4.29
N PHE A 121 9.43 -4.14 -5.22
CA PHE A 121 8.71 -2.90 -5.45
C PHE A 121 7.23 -3.05 -5.11
N ASP A 122 6.65 -1.95 -4.64
CA ASP A 122 5.28 -1.91 -4.18
C ASP A 122 4.50 -0.80 -4.87
N GLY A 123 3.24 -1.10 -5.16
CA GLY A 123 2.24 -0.11 -5.49
C GLY A 123 1.17 -0.07 -4.42
N ILE A 124 0.43 1.01 -4.33
CA ILE A 124 -0.73 1.12 -3.46
C ILE A 124 -1.83 1.93 -4.13
N LEU A 125 -3.07 1.50 -3.95
CA LEU A 125 -4.26 2.22 -4.38
C LEU A 125 -5.37 2.01 -3.34
N GLY A 126 -5.86 3.08 -2.73
CA GLY A 126 -6.83 2.96 -1.66
C GLY A 126 -7.70 4.17 -1.42
N LEU A 127 -8.57 4.01 -0.43
CA LEU A 127 -9.40 5.05 0.15
C LEU A 127 -9.04 5.22 1.63
N GLU A 128 -8.95 6.45 2.07
CA GLU A 128 -8.73 6.82 3.46
C GLU A 128 -9.81 7.76 3.94
N TRP A 129 -10.48 7.39 5.02
CA TRP A 129 -11.48 8.20 5.69
C TRP A 129 -10.91 8.72 7.01
N LYS A 130 -10.63 10.03 7.05
CA LYS A 130 -10.36 10.73 8.30
C LYS A 130 -11.68 11.05 8.97
N ILE A 131 -12.00 10.31 10.04
CA ILE A 131 -13.27 10.48 10.74
C ILE A 131 -13.33 11.91 11.32
N PRO A 132 -14.37 12.69 11.00
CA PRO A 132 -14.53 14.02 11.57
C PRO A 132 -14.59 13.96 13.12
N GLU A 133 -14.11 15.01 13.77
CA GLU A 133 -14.20 15.23 15.22
C GLU A 133 -13.37 14.29 16.10
N ILE A 134 -12.91 13.13 15.61
CA ILE A 134 -12.05 12.22 16.38
C ILE A 134 -10.71 12.03 15.68
N PRO A 135 -9.62 11.78 16.44
CA PRO A 135 -8.27 11.65 15.88
C PRO A 135 -8.03 10.26 15.28
N ILE A 136 -8.93 9.78 14.42
CA ILE A 136 -8.84 8.46 13.81
C ILE A 136 -8.98 8.56 12.29
N ALA A 137 -8.11 7.85 11.58
CA ALA A 137 -8.22 7.60 10.14
C ALA A 137 -8.32 6.09 9.88
N LEU A 138 -9.25 5.72 9.01
CA LEU A 138 -9.42 4.36 8.49
C LEU A 138 -9.01 4.35 7.04
N SER A 139 -8.29 3.35 6.60
CA SER A 139 -8.00 3.16 5.19
C SER A 139 -8.23 1.72 4.75
N PHE A 140 -8.58 1.58 3.47
CA PHE A 140 -8.67 0.31 2.77
C PHE A 140 -7.98 0.45 1.43
N ASP A 141 -7.09 -0.49 1.10
CA ASP A 141 -6.29 -0.43 -0.12
C ASP A 141 -6.02 -1.79 -0.76
N LEU A 142 -5.65 -1.72 -2.02
CA LEU A 142 -5.02 -2.79 -2.78
C LEU A 142 -3.53 -2.50 -2.88
N HIS A 143 -2.72 -3.48 -2.55
CA HIS A 143 -1.27 -3.39 -2.50
C HIS A 143 -0.64 -4.39 -3.48
N PRO A 144 -0.47 -4.02 -4.77
CA PRO A 144 0.33 -4.81 -5.70
C PRO A 144 1.80 -4.78 -5.30
N ARG A 145 2.42 -5.95 -5.22
CA ARG A 145 3.80 -6.16 -4.81
C ARG A 145 4.53 -6.98 -5.84
N LEU A 146 5.70 -6.51 -6.27
CA LEU A 146 6.63 -7.22 -7.13
C LEU A 146 7.84 -7.66 -6.31
N GLU A 147 7.89 -8.93 -5.93
CA GLU A 147 9.04 -9.55 -5.29
C GLU A 147 10.12 -9.87 -6.34
N CYS A 148 11.37 -9.51 -6.06
CA CYS A 148 12.48 -9.65 -7.01
C CYS A 148 13.54 -10.69 -6.59
N ALA A 149 13.58 -11.13 -5.32
CA ALA A 149 14.69 -11.88 -4.76
C ALA A 149 14.98 -13.24 -5.44
N ARG A 150 13.97 -13.99 -5.88
CA ARG A 150 14.14 -15.26 -6.62
C ARG A 150 13.47 -15.27 -8.00
N GLY A 151 13.58 -14.15 -8.71
CA GLY A 151 12.87 -13.92 -9.97
C GLY A 151 11.51 -13.26 -9.75
N PRO A 152 11.01 -12.52 -10.72
CA PRO A 152 9.88 -11.64 -10.55
C PRO A 152 8.60 -12.41 -10.17
N TYR A 153 7.96 -11.97 -9.10
CA TYR A 153 6.70 -12.50 -8.62
C TYR A 153 5.75 -11.36 -8.25
N LEU A 154 4.61 -11.30 -8.90
CA LEU A 154 3.60 -10.28 -8.64
C LEU A 154 2.50 -10.85 -7.75
N GLY A 155 2.30 -10.21 -6.59
CA GLY A 155 1.17 -10.41 -5.70
C GLY A 155 0.30 -9.17 -5.67
N ILE A 156 -0.98 -9.34 -5.36
CA ILE A 156 -1.90 -8.22 -5.05
C ILE A 156 -2.64 -8.61 -3.79
N GLU A 157 -2.63 -7.75 -2.78
CA GLU A 157 -3.33 -8.00 -1.53
C GLU A 157 -4.23 -6.84 -1.13
N PRO A 158 -5.43 -7.13 -0.62
CA PRO A 158 -6.23 -6.14 0.07
C PRO A 158 -5.70 -5.96 1.50
N ALA A 159 -5.72 -4.72 1.98
CA ALA A 159 -5.38 -4.40 3.35
C ALA A 159 -6.26 -3.29 3.91
N ALA A 160 -6.36 -3.25 5.23
CA ALA A 160 -7.02 -2.19 5.96
C ALA A 160 -6.09 -1.65 7.05
N SER A 161 -6.20 -0.35 7.34
CA SER A 161 -5.42 0.25 8.43
C SER A 161 -6.32 1.14 9.30
N LEU A 162 -5.97 1.18 10.57
CA LEU A 162 -6.55 2.09 11.54
C LEU A 162 -5.40 2.88 12.16
N ARG A 163 -5.45 4.22 12.05
CA ARG A 163 -4.40 5.13 12.53
C ARG A 163 -4.97 6.17 13.48
N PHE A 164 -4.26 6.42 14.56
CA PHE A 164 -4.42 7.62 15.39
C PHE A 164 -3.67 8.77 14.72
N THR A 165 -4.34 9.93 14.60
CA THR A 165 -3.85 11.08 13.81
C THR A 165 -3.60 12.31 14.69
N PHE A 166 -2.52 13.04 14.41
CA PHE A 166 -2.12 14.27 15.11
C PHE A 166 -1.33 15.21 14.18
#